data_bc1b954c3c1c3ecbcdc4d853486d8d7f
#
_entry.id   bc1b954c3c1c3ecbcdc4d853486d8d7f
#
_cell.length_a   1.000
_cell.length_b   1.000
_cell.length_c   1.000
_cell.angle_alpha   90.00
_cell.angle_beta   90.00
_cell.angle_gamma   90.00
#
_symmetry.space_group_name_H-M   'P 1'
#
loop_
_entity.id
_entity.type
_entity.pdbx_description
1 polymer ?
#
loop_
_entity_poly.entity_id
_entity_poly.type
_entity_poly.pdbx_seq_one_letter_code
_entity_poly.pdbx_strand_id
1 'polypeptide(L)'
;MWTLKSYNCEHCGSDFISGRALRYHFQQKHLGKVHREKYDQEVLSGKQQGHSESPRDRSTMETQKLHWENLEERNVNYMATKISKTCRMCSRCFGTVLSRENHEIQEHHFTARKRAQMSSGFSPHNMLECKGPQELRRYADRKICPASGSQRAACAAEIGALLQLIQTSFPVPASRVIQGGSYVKGTDTQGCSEIDIVLFSEVFADVNHFKKQLREGLETLRESLMRTAYGNRILMGKRTPLSLRFSFLCTESLHSHSCEIMAYYDILGPTPSTDLKLHLYRKLHLCKDGDEAQLCALALLQYQVDFVKASVVRVKELIRLMIHWLKTSFASPTEENKFRRLPSSYTVELLTIYIWEQAEKPLSFSLVQGMRAVLKLLVQYAAIDVVWHRHYHRTFPIFVKVNQKRTRPFILDPVNPTVNVCDTCNAWDEVAHVAKLSLRKPLFSGVRAEPPWLFTDAW
;
A
#
# COMPACT_ATOMS: atom_id res chain seq x y z
N MET A 1 0.23 36.56 -17.44
CA MET A 1 -0.37 35.55 -18.33
C MET A 1 0.58 34.37 -18.43
N TRP A 2 0.35 33.25 -17.70
CA TRP A 2 1.19 32.06 -17.76
C TRP A 2 0.44 31.05 -18.62
N THR A 3 0.95 30.80 -19.82
CA THR A 3 0.42 29.78 -20.71
C THR A 3 0.71 28.40 -20.12
N LEU A 4 -0.34 27.67 -19.76
CA LEU A 4 -0.26 26.24 -19.45
C LEU A 4 0.28 25.52 -20.67
N LYS A 5 1.46 24.88 -20.54
CA LYS A 5 2.00 24.00 -21.56
C LYS A 5 1.06 22.79 -21.68
N SER A 6 0.24 22.74 -22.73
CA SER A 6 -0.51 21.55 -23.10
C SER A 6 0.43 20.58 -23.84
N TYR A 7 0.23 19.30 -23.60
CA TYR A 7 0.94 18.22 -24.28
C TYR A 7 -0.03 17.60 -25.29
N ASN A 8 0.20 17.86 -26.57
CA ASN A 8 -0.65 17.37 -27.65
C ASN A 8 -0.20 15.98 -28.12
N CYS A 9 -1.16 15.10 -28.40
CA CYS A 9 -0.89 13.80 -29.01
C CYS A 9 -0.75 13.96 -30.53
N GLU A 10 0.43 13.75 -31.08
CA GLU A 10 0.73 13.89 -32.51
C GLU A 10 -0.07 12.91 -33.39
N HIS A 11 -0.64 11.83 -32.81
CA HIS A 11 -1.40 10.82 -33.58
C HIS A 11 -2.92 11.06 -33.61
N CYS A 12 -3.49 11.78 -32.66
CA CYS A 12 -4.93 12.03 -32.62
C CYS A 12 -5.32 13.45 -32.25
N GLY A 13 -4.37 14.36 -32.05
CA GLY A 13 -4.63 15.76 -31.74
C GLY A 13 -5.17 16.03 -30.32
N SER A 14 -5.31 15.02 -29.48
CA SER A 14 -5.83 15.19 -28.11
C SER A 14 -4.82 15.89 -27.22
N ASP A 15 -5.28 16.89 -26.43
CA ASP A 15 -4.47 17.64 -25.48
C ASP A 15 -4.47 17.05 -24.09
N PHE A 16 -3.31 17.12 -23.45
CA PHE A 16 -3.09 16.58 -22.10
C PHE A 16 -2.40 17.61 -21.22
N ILE A 17 -2.79 17.66 -19.96
CA ILE A 17 -2.24 18.58 -18.95
C ILE A 17 -0.86 18.15 -18.43
N SER A 18 -0.38 16.96 -18.78
CA SER A 18 0.95 16.47 -18.39
C SER A 18 1.52 15.51 -19.42
N GLY A 19 2.85 15.49 -19.57
CA GLY A 19 3.55 14.55 -20.44
C GLY A 19 3.38 13.07 -20.01
N ARG A 20 2.95 12.83 -18.77
CA ARG A 20 2.63 11.48 -18.27
C ARG A 20 1.26 11.02 -18.76
N ALA A 21 0.27 11.91 -18.76
CA ALA A 21 -1.06 11.63 -19.31
C ALA A 21 -0.98 11.39 -20.82
N LEU A 22 -0.16 12.18 -21.55
CA LEU A 22 0.11 11.98 -22.97
C LEU A 22 0.79 10.61 -23.21
N ARG A 23 1.84 10.26 -22.47
CA ARG A 23 2.51 8.95 -22.60
C ARG A 23 1.56 7.78 -22.31
N TYR A 24 0.72 7.89 -21.29
CA TYR A 24 -0.29 6.89 -20.96
C TYR A 24 -1.31 6.74 -22.09
N HIS A 25 -1.84 7.85 -22.61
CA HIS A 25 -2.74 7.87 -23.76
C HIS A 25 -2.09 7.24 -25.00
N PHE A 26 -0.84 7.59 -25.31
CA PHE A 26 -0.07 7.04 -26.43
C PHE A 26 0.10 5.53 -26.30
N GLN A 27 0.47 5.05 -25.11
CA GLN A 27 0.59 3.61 -24.84
C GLN A 27 -0.73 2.87 -25.01
N GLN A 28 -1.85 3.46 -24.57
CA GLN A 28 -3.16 2.81 -24.63
C GLN A 28 -3.81 2.85 -26.02
N LYS A 29 -3.61 3.93 -26.75
CA LYS A 29 -4.36 4.17 -27.99
C LYS A 29 -3.55 3.98 -29.27
N HIS A 30 -2.23 4.15 -29.21
CA HIS A 30 -1.40 4.25 -30.41
C HIS A 30 -0.26 3.24 -30.51
N LEU A 31 0.22 2.65 -29.40
CA LEU A 31 1.36 1.73 -29.45
C LEU A 31 1.08 0.48 -30.29
N GLY A 32 -0.16 -0.02 -30.24
CA GLY A 32 -0.59 -1.15 -31.07
C GLY A 32 -0.73 -0.81 -32.56
N LYS A 33 -1.03 0.44 -32.89
CA LYS A 33 -1.13 0.94 -34.30
C LYS A 33 0.24 1.24 -34.90
N VAL A 34 1.11 1.90 -34.12
CA VAL A 34 2.46 2.25 -34.55
C VAL A 34 3.30 1.00 -34.88
N HIS A 35 3.14 -0.09 -34.12
CA HIS A 35 3.79 -1.36 -34.44
C HIS A 35 3.24 -2.00 -35.74
N ARG A 36 1.93 -1.86 -36.01
CA ARG A 36 1.35 -2.34 -37.28
C ARG A 36 1.79 -1.47 -38.46
N GLU A 37 1.72 -0.16 -38.30
CA GLU A 37 2.13 0.77 -39.40
C GLU A 37 3.62 0.66 -39.73
N LYS A 38 4.50 0.44 -38.74
CA LYS A 38 5.92 0.12 -39.05
C LYS A 38 6.10 -1.23 -39.73
N TYR A 39 5.35 -2.25 -39.29
CA TYR A 39 5.41 -3.57 -39.95
C TYR A 39 4.88 -3.52 -41.36
N ASP A 40 3.81 -2.79 -41.62
CA ASP A 40 3.24 -2.59 -42.97
C ASP A 40 4.13 -1.71 -43.84
N GLN A 41 4.84 -0.71 -43.30
CA GLN A 41 5.81 0.10 -44.02
C GLN A 41 7.11 -0.68 -44.32
N GLU A 42 7.58 -1.52 -43.43
CA GLU A 42 8.76 -2.39 -43.67
C GLU A 42 8.46 -3.48 -44.70
N VAL A 43 7.22 -3.96 -44.76
CA VAL A 43 6.78 -4.93 -45.79
C VAL A 43 6.58 -4.28 -47.17
N LEU A 44 6.20 -2.99 -47.23
CA LEU A 44 5.98 -2.25 -48.48
C LEU A 44 7.24 -1.56 -49.03
N SER A 45 8.26 -1.32 -48.20
CA SER A 45 9.51 -0.66 -48.58
C SER A 45 10.67 -1.62 -48.80
N GLY A 46 10.41 -2.78 -49.37
CA GLY A 46 11.46 -3.70 -49.85
C GLY A 46 12.34 -3.11 -50.92
N LYS A 47 13.25 -2.18 -50.57
CA LYS A 47 14.48 -1.84 -51.35
C LYS A 47 15.50 -1.10 -50.46
N GLN A 48 16.59 -1.81 -50.22
CA GLN A 48 17.98 -1.38 -50.06
C GLN A 48 18.30 -0.02 -49.42
N GLN A 49 18.90 -0.02 -48.21
CA GLN A 49 20.32 0.41 -48.10
C GLN A 49 20.84 -0.01 -46.71
N GLY A 50 22.00 -0.61 -46.71
CA GLY A 50 22.61 -1.21 -45.53
C GLY A 50 23.27 -0.18 -44.63
N HIS A 51 23.10 -0.38 -43.36
CA HIS A 51 24.13 -0.19 -42.34
C HIS A 51 24.02 -1.36 -41.37
N SER A 52 25.08 -2.11 -41.31
CA SER A 52 25.22 -3.34 -40.54
C SER A 52 25.35 -3.02 -39.04
N GLU A 53 24.28 -3.12 -38.28
CA GLU A 53 24.39 -3.48 -36.87
C GLU A 53 24.42 -5.01 -36.77
N SER A 54 25.49 -5.52 -36.16
CA SER A 54 25.77 -6.93 -36.11
C SER A 54 24.69 -7.69 -35.33
N PRO A 55 24.24 -8.85 -35.79
CA PRO A 55 23.22 -9.67 -35.09
C PRO A 55 23.65 -10.17 -33.70
N ARG A 56 24.93 -9.96 -33.32
CA ARG A 56 25.48 -10.41 -32.02
C ARG A 56 24.99 -9.59 -30.83
N ASP A 57 24.70 -8.30 -30.97
CA ASP A 57 24.36 -7.46 -29.80
C ASP A 57 22.91 -7.62 -29.35
N ARG A 58 21.97 -7.85 -30.29
CA ARG A 58 20.55 -8.12 -29.92
C ARG A 58 20.35 -9.46 -29.22
N SER A 59 21.01 -10.50 -29.76
CA SER A 59 20.97 -11.85 -29.13
C SER A 59 21.56 -11.87 -27.73
N THR A 60 22.60 -11.08 -27.48
CA THR A 60 23.27 -11.00 -26.17
C THR A 60 22.42 -10.28 -25.14
N MET A 61 21.71 -9.21 -25.52
CA MET A 61 20.80 -8.48 -24.59
C MET A 61 19.53 -9.27 -24.25
N GLU A 62 18.93 -9.95 -25.23
CA GLU A 62 17.77 -10.83 -24.97
C GLU A 62 18.15 -12.06 -24.16
N THR A 63 19.30 -12.65 -24.43
CA THR A 63 19.81 -13.80 -23.66
C THR A 63 20.17 -13.39 -22.23
N GLN A 64 20.75 -12.20 -22.04
CA GLN A 64 21.01 -11.66 -20.71
C GLN A 64 19.72 -11.33 -19.97
N LYS A 65 18.71 -10.76 -20.61
CA LYS A 65 17.41 -10.45 -20.02
C LYS A 65 16.68 -11.73 -19.58
N LEU A 66 16.61 -12.75 -20.44
CA LEU A 66 16.06 -14.06 -20.08
C LEU A 66 16.85 -14.75 -18.97
N HIS A 67 18.17 -14.60 -18.93
CA HIS A 67 19.02 -15.14 -17.87
C HIS A 67 18.75 -14.47 -16.53
N TRP A 68 18.54 -13.15 -16.48
CA TRP A 68 18.17 -12.42 -15.27
C TRP A 68 16.77 -12.74 -14.78
N GLU A 69 15.78 -12.82 -15.68
CA GLU A 69 14.40 -13.21 -15.33
C GLU A 69 14.36 -14.64 -14.75
N ASN A 70 15.09 -15.59 -15.34
CA ASN A 70 15.23 -16.95 -14.81
C ASN A 70 16.00 -17.04 -13.48
N LEU A 71 16.97 -16.15 -13.24
CA LEU A 71 17.68 -16.08 -11.96
C LEU A 71 16.79 -15.50 -10.86
N GLU A 72 15.97 -14.49 -11.17
CA GLU A 72 14.99 -13.93 -10.22
C GLU A 72 13.92 -14.97 -9.85
N GLU A 73 13.36 -15.67 -10.82
CA GLU A 73 12.37 -16.73 -10.60
C GLU A 73 12.95 -17.92 -9.81
N ARG A 74 14.19 -18.32 -10.10
CA ARG A 74 14.91 -19.34 -9.33
C ARG A 74 15.21 -18.89 -7.91
N ASN A 75 15.59 -17.62 -7.69
CA ASN A 75 15.84 -17.07 -6.35
C ASN A 75 14.55 -16.98 -5.53
N VAL A 76 13.43 -16.54 -6.11
CA VAL A 76 12.12 -16.51 -5.45
C VAL A 76 11.68 -17.93 -5.07
N ASN A 77 11.80 -18.88 -5.98
CA ASN A 77 11.47 -20.28 -5.73
C ASN A 77 12.41 -20.94 -4.72
N TYR A 78 13.71 -20.64 -4.76
CA TYR A 78 14.69 -21.13 -3.78
C TYR A 78 14.40 -20.58 -2.38
N MET A 79 14.09 -19.29 -2.24
CA MET A 79 13.77 -18.68 -0.95
C MET A 79 12.42 -19.17 -0.41
N ALA A 80 11.39 -19.27 -1.24
CA ALA A 80 10.10 -19.85 -0.85
C ALA A 80 10.28 -21.30 -0.36
N THR A 81 11.10 -22.10 -1.04
CA THR A 81 11.43 -23.46 -0.66
C THR A 81 12.25 -23.51 0.63
N LYS A 82 13.18 -22.58 0.84
CA LYS A 82 13.98 -22.48 2.07
C LYS A 82 13.12 -22.09 3.27
N ILE A 83 12.23 -21.11 3.11
CA ILE A 83 11.28 -20.69 4.15
C ILE A 83 10.32 -21.84 4.49
N SER A 84 9.82 -22.56 3.50
CA SER A 84 8.93 -23.70 3.73
C SER A 84 9.61 -24.88 4.46
N LYS A 85 10.95 -24.99 4.39
CA LYS A 85 11.75 -26.02 5.03
C LYS A 85 12.35 -25.59 6.37
N THR A 86 12.14 -24.37 6.82
CA THR A 86 12.66 -23.86 8.08
C THR A 86 11.63 -24.03 9.19
N CYS A 87 12.04 -24.58 10.35
CA CYS A 87 11.16 -24.72 11.50
C CYS A 87 10.62 -23.37 11.96
N ARG A 88 9.31 -23.29 12.11
CA ARG A 88 8.58 -22.07 12.50
C ARG A 88 8.80 -21.68 13.97
N MET A 89 9.33 -22.61 14.79
CA MET A 89 9.50 -22.41 16.23
C MET A 89 10.96 -22.12 16.63
N CYS A 90 11.95 -22.79 16.01
CA CYS A 90 13.36 -22.63 16.38
C CYS A 90 14.26 -22.26 15.20
N SER A 91 13.70 -21.92 14.05
CA SER A 91 14.42 -21.50 12.84
C SER A 91 15.42 -22.53 12.27
N ARG A 92 15.39 -23.77 12.74
CA ARG A 92 16.21 -24.86 12.20
C ARG A 92 15.79 -25.22 10.78
N CYS A 93 16.76 -25.31 9.86
CA CYS A 93 16.52 -25.65 8.46
C CYS A 93 16.56 -27.15 8.23
N PHE A 94 15.68 -27.68 7.39
CA PHE A 94 15.53 -29.10 7.08
C PHE A 94 15.65 -29.36 5.57
N GLY A 95 16.04 -30.57 5.20
CA GLY A 95 16.14 -30.96 3.79
C GLY A 95 14.77 -31.03 3.09
N THR A 96 13.71 -31.35 3.83
CA THR A 96 12.33 -31.46 3.31
C THR A 96 11.32 -30.80 4.23
N VAL A 97 10.15 -30.47 3.68
CA VAL A 97 9.00 -29.96 4.46
C VAL A 97 8.55 -30.99 5.49
N LEU A 98 8.52 -32.26 5.12
CA LEU A 98 8.14 -33.36 6.01
C LEU A 98 9.08 -33.48 7.21
N SER A 99 10.40 -33.37 7.00
CA SER A 99 11.40 -33.40 8.08
C SER A 99 11.20 -32.20 9.04
N ARG A 100 10.84 -31.03 8.53
CA ARG A 100 10.47 -29.87 9.34
C ARG A 100 9.21 -30.16 10.16
N GLU A 101 8.15 -30.68 9.53
CA GLU A 101 6.88 -30.96 10.21
C GLU A 101 7.05 -32.02 11.29
N ASN A 102 7.84 -33.07 11.05
CA ASN A 102 8.18 -34.06 12.05
C ASN A 102 8.94 -33.49 13.23
N HIS A 103 9.93 -32.63 12.97
CA HIS A 103 10.64 -31.90 14.02
C HIS A 103 9.70 -30.97 14.83
N GLU A 104 8.82 -30.22 14.16
CA GLU A 104 7.83 -29.36 14.83
C GLU A 104 6.88 -30.16 15.74
N ILE A 105 6.51 -31.36 15.34
CA ILE A 105 5.68 -32.27 16.14
C ILE A 105 6.47 -32.85 17.34
N GLN A 106 7.68 -33.31 17.11
CA GLN A 106 8.48 -34.02 18.12
C GLN A 106 9.09 -33.04 19.14
N GLU A 107 9.70 -31.97 18.70
CA GLU A 107 10.45 -31.05 19.57
C GLU A 107 9.61 -29.93 20.15
N HIS A 108 8.57 -29.50 19.42
CA HIS A 108 7.73 -28.35 19.84
C HIS A 108 6.30 -28.76 20.16
N HIS A 109 6.00 -30.05 20.23
CA HIS A 109 4.67 -30.61 20.52
C HIS A 109 3.56 -29.96 19.65
N PHE A 110 3.90 -29.65 18.40
CA PHE A 110 2.96 -29.07 17.45
C PHE A 110 2.01 -30.16 16.96
N THR A 111 1.13 -30.62 17.83
CA THR A 111 0.26 -31.76 17.55
C THR A 111 -0.83 -31.39 16.54
N ALA A 112 -1.11 -32.34 15.65
CA ALA A 112 -2.29 -32.35 14.79
C ALA A 112 -3.60 -32.13 15.59
N ARG A 113 -3.62 -32.42 16.89
CA ARG A 113 -4.71 -32.15 17.81
C ARG A 113 -5.02 -30.66 17.97
N LYS A 114 -4.01 -29.77 18.02
CA LYS A 114 -4.26 -28.31 17.98
C LYS A 114 -4.83 -27.88 16.61
N ARG A 115 -4.43 -28.52 15.53
CA ARG A 115 -5.03 -28.30 14.20
C ARG A 115 -6.49 -28.79 14.14
N ALA A 116 -6.78 -29.96 14.73
CA ALA A 116 -8.12 -30.55 14.77
C ALA A 116 -9.07 -29.85 15.77
N GLN A 117 -8.57 -29.34 16.89
CA GLN A 117 -9.38 -28.52 17.82
C GLN A 117 -9.69 -27.13 17.27
N MET A 118 -8.87 -26.63 16.34
CA MET A 118 -9.20 -25.39 15.60
C MET A 118 -10.19 -25.67 14.44
N SER A 119 -10.41 -26.90 14.01
CA SER A 119 -11.30 -27.27 12.89
C SER A 119 -12.68 -27.78 13.30
N SER A 120 -12.98 -27.95 14.60
CA SER A 120 -14.26 -28.48 15.07
C SER A 120 -15.36 -27.43 15.31
N GLY A 121 -15.21 -26.25 14.79
CA GLY A 121 -16.29 -25.26 14.70
C GLY A 121 -16.43 -24.79 13.27
N PHE A 122 -17.59 -24.97 12.67
CA PHE A 122 -17.96 -24.44 11.37
C PHE A 122 -17.61 -22.94 11.31
N SER A 123 -16.42 -22.63 10.81
CA SER A 123 -16.00 -21.25 10.61
C SER A 123 -16.29 -20.90 9.16
N PRO A 124 -17.07 -19.88 8.87
CA PRO A 124 -17.30 -19.45 7.50
C PRO A 124 -15.95 -19.18 6.83
N HIS A 125 -15.79 -19.65 5.59
CA HIS A 125 -14.58 -19.40 4.81
C HIS A 125 -14.41 -17.91 4.46
N ASN A 126 -15.54 -17.17 4.43
CA ASN A 126 -15.59 -15.75 4.14
C ASN A 126 -16.33 -15.02 5.25
N MET A 127 -15.83 -13.85 5.63
CA MET A 127 -16.42 -12.95 6.62
C MET A 127 -17.90 -12.63 6.34
N LEU A 128 -18.26 -12.46 5.07
CA LEU A 128 -19.61 -12.09 4.64
C LEU A 128 -20.64 -13.24 4.79
N GLU A 129 -20.17 -14.47 5.00
CA GLU A 129 -21.02 -15.63 5.26
C GLU A 129 -21.38 -15.80 6.75
N CYS A 130 -20.83 -14.96 7.62
CA CYS A 130 -21.20 -14.94 9.04
C CYS A 130 -22.69 -14.57 9.20
N LYS A 131 -23.40 -15.26 10.11
CA LYS A 131 -24.85 -15.08 10.33
C LYS A 131 -25.17 -14.00 11.37
N GLY A 132 -24.20 -13.23 11.82
CA GLY A 132 -24.43 -12.15 12.78
C GLY A 132 -23.18 -11.69 13.51
N PRO A 133 -23.35 -10.74 14.47
CA PRO A 133 -22.21 -10.07 15.13
C PRO A 133 -21.28 -11.00 15.89
N GLN A 134 -21.83 -12.05 16.53
CA GLN A 134 -21.02 -13.00 17.33
C GLN A 134 -20.13 -13.89 16.43
N GLU A 135 -20.66 -14.33 15.29
CA GLU A 135 -19.87 -15.09 14.32
C GLU A 135 -18.81 -14.21 13.64
N LEU A 136 -19.16 -12.98 13.30
CA LEU A 136 -18.22 -11.99 12.79
C LEU A 136 -17.07 -11.75 13.78
N ARG A 137 -17.38 -11.60 15.08
CA ARG A 137 -16.35 -11.42 16.11
C ARG A 137 -15.41 -12.63 16.16
N ARG A 138 -15.95 -13.85 16.23
CA ARG A 138 -15.14 -15.08 16.22
C ARG A 138 -14.29 -15.23 14.95
N TYR A 139 -14.83 -14.81 13.80
CA TYR A 139 -14.09 -14.77 12.55
C TYR A 139 -12.95 -13.75 12.61
N ALA A 140 -13.25 -12.53 13.06
CA ALA A 140 -12.27 -11.45 13.19
C ALA A 140 -11.12 -11.84 14.13
N ASP A 141 -11.42 -12.40 15.31
CA ASP A 141 -10.42 -12.82 16.29
C ASP A 141 -9.48 -13.90 15.74
N ARG A 142 -9.97 -14.76 14.85
CA ARG A 142 -9.18 -15.86 14.28
C ARG A 142 -8.43 -15.52 12.99
N LYS A 143 -8.96 -14.61 12.19
CA LYS A 143 -8.50 -14.39 10.80
C LYS A 143 -8.04 -12.97 10.50
N ILE A 144 -8.44 -12.01 11.33
CA ILE A 144 -8.23 -10.58 11.04
C ILE A 144 -7.42 -9.91 12.14
N CYS A 145 -7.77 -10.13 13.40
CA CYS A 145 -7.11 -9.46 14.50
C CYS A 145 -5.64 -9.91 14.63
N PRO A 146 -4.72 -8.95 14.79
CA PRO A 146 -3.33 -9.28 15.08
C PRO A 146 -3.22 -9.99 16.44
N ALA A 147 -2.08 -10.61 16.66
CA ALA A 147 -1.78 -11.35 17.87
C ALA A 147 -2.06 -10.56 19.17
N SER A 148 -2.30 -11.28 20.27
CA SER A 148 -2.61 -10.74 21.60
C SER A 148 -1.49 -9.87 22.20
N GLY A 149 -1.78 -9.17 23.30
CA GLY A 149 -0.93 -8.14 23.87
C GLY A 149 0.54 -8.55 24.13
N SER A 150 0.80 -9.75 24.65
CA SER A 150 2.17 -10.25 24.91
C SER A 150 2.95 -10.49 23.61
N GLN A 151 2.33 -11.10 22.61
CA GLN A 151 2.94 -11.32 21.30
C GLN A 151 3.19 -9.99 20.56
N ARG A 152 2.29 -9.01 20.74
CA ARG A 152 2.50 -7.68 20.15
C ARG A 152 3.67 -6.94 20.83
N ALA A 153 3.87 -7.11 22.12
CA ALA A 153 5.01 -6.52 22.85
C ALA A 153 6.35 -7.13 22.38
N ALA A 154 6.42 -8.45 22.23
CA ALA A 154 7.59 -9.14 21.71
C ALA A 154 7.90 -8.71 20.26
N CYS A 155 6.87 -8.65 19.40
CA CYS A 155 6.98 -8.13 18.05
C CYS A 155 7.50 -6.68 18.03
N ALA A 156 7.02 -5.82 18.93
CA ALA A 156 7.48 -4.43 19.01
C ALA A 156 8.97 -4.33 19.38
N ALA A 157 9.46 -5.20 20.24
CA ALA A 157 10.88 -5.27 20.59
C ALA A 157 11.76 -5.67 19.39
N GLU A 158 11.34 -6.69 18.62
CA GLU A 158 12.04 -7.11 17.41
C GLU A 158 12.04 -6.02 16.32
N ILE A 159 10.91 -5.35 16.13
CA ILE A 159 10.81 -4.22 15.19
C ILE A 159 11.69 -3.07 15.66
N GLY A 160 11.70 -2.77 16.96
CA GLY A 160 12.58 -1.74 17.54
C GLY A 160 14.06 -2.02 17.28
N ALA A 161 14.50 -3.26 17.46
CA ALA A 161 15.87 -3.67 17.16
C ALA A 161 16.19 -3.59 15.65
N LEU A 162 15.23 -3.97 14.77
CA LEU A 162 15.38 -3.81 13.32
C LEU A 162 15.51 -2.33 12.93
N LEU A 163 14.70 -1.45 13.51
CA LEU A 163 14.76 -0.01 13.25
C LEU A 163 16.12 0.60 13.68
N GLN A 164 16.63 0.20 14.84
CA GLN A 164 17.92 0.63 15.31
C GLN A 164 19.03 0.16 14.34
N LEU A 165 18.96 -1.09 13.88
CA LEU A 165 19.89 -1.61 12.88
C LEU A 165 19.81 -0.83 11.57
N ILE A 166 18.61 -0.53 11.06
CA ILE A 166 18.41 0.27 9.85
C ILE A 166 19.04 1.64 10.01
N GLN A 167 18.79 2.31 11.12
CA GLN A 167 19.33 3.65 11.40
C GLN A 167 20.86 3.67 11.48
N THR A 168 21.45 2.66 12.11
CA THR A 168 22.93 2.56 12.24
C THR A 168 23.60 2.07 10.98
N SER A 169 22.92 1.29 10.14
CA SER A 169 23.47 0.73 8.90
C SER A 169 23.25 1.63 7.67
N PHE A 170 22.40 2.64 7.77
CA PHE A 170 22.20 3.57 6.68
C PHE A 170 23.44 4.47 6.53
N PRO A 171 24.04 4.58 5.32
CA PRO A 171 25.36 5.21 5.14
C PRO A 171 25.32 6.73 5.34
N VAL A 172 24.14 7.32 5.42
CA VAL A 172 23.95 8.76 5.62
C VAL A 172 23.32 9.00 6.98
N PRO A 173 23.88 9.93 7.81
CA PRO A 173 23.34 10.21 9.13
C PRO A 173 21.87 10.66 9.05
N ALA A 174 20.98 9.96 9.74
CA ALA A 174 19.57 10.33 9.85
C ALA A 174 19.39 11.27 11.05
N SER A 175 18.92 12.48 10.80
CA SER A 175 18.57 13.45 11.85
C SER A 175 17.26 13.07 12.56
N ARG A 176 16.35 12.40 11.85
CA ARG A 176 15.06 11.96 12.37
C ARG A 176 14.59 10.70 11.66
N VAL A 177 13.91 9.80 12.38
CA VAL A 177 13.28 8.60 11.84
C VAL A 177 11.79 8.64 12.17
N ILE A 178 10.95 8.43 11.16
CA ILE A 178 9.49 8.33 11.31
C ILE A 178 9.05 6.94 10.91
N GLN A 179 8.09 6.41 11.67
CA GLN A 179 7.44 5.15 11.38
C GLN A 179 5.99 5.39 10.95
N GLY A 180 5.61 4.73 9.87
CA GLY A 180 4.25 4.71 9.34
C GLY A 180 3.73 3.28 9.15
N GLY A 181 2.72 3.16 8.29
CA GLY A 181 2.10 1.90 7.96
C GLY A 181 0.99 1.47 8.94
N SER A 182 0.31 0.39 8.59
CA SER A 182 -0.85 -0.11 9.35
C SER A 182 -0.48 -0.60 10.74
N TYR A 183 0.74 -1.11 10.95
CA TYR A 183 1.24 -1.55 12.25
C TYR A 183 1.23 -0.41 13.28
N VAL A 184 1.80 0.73 12.92
CA VAL A 184 1.93 1.90 13.81
C VAL A 184 0.58 2.58 14.06
N LYS A 185 -0.27 2.64 13.04
CA LYS A 185 -1.65 3.14 13.15
C LYS A 185 -2.53 2.25 14.04
N GLY A 186 -2.18 0.98 14.18
CA GLY A 186 -2.98 -0.04 14.87
C GLY A 186 -4.17 -0.50 14.02
N THR A 187 -4.04 -0.48 12.71
CA THR A 187 -5.03 -0.94 11.72
C THR A 187 -4.55 -2.18 10.95
N ASP A 188 -3.40 -2.74 11.33
CA ASP A 188 -2.83 -3.96 10.79
C ASP A 188 -3.76 -5.17 10.99
N THR A 189 -3.70 -6.12 10.06
CA THR A 189 -4.46 -7.37 10.10
C THR A 189 -3.52 -8.55 10.13
N GLN A 190 -4.03 -9.70 10.58
CA GLN A 190 -3.26 -10.95 10.59
C GLN A 190 -2.74 -11.27 9.17
N GLY A 191 -1.44 -11.49 9.05
CA GLY A 191 -0.79 -11.76 7.76
C GLY A 191 -0.64 -10.53 6.84
N CYS A 192 -1.05 -9.34 7.31
CA CYS A 192 -0.87 -8.10 6.57
C CYS A 192 -0.58 -6.93 7.52
N SER A 193 0.69 -6.76 7.82
CA SER A 193 1.21 -5.70 8.67
C SER A 193 2.26 -4.92 7.88
N GLU A 194 2.02 -3.64 7.70
CA GLU A 194 2.87 -2.75 6.92
C GLU A 194 3.60 -1.79 7.86
N ILE A 195 4.89 -1.64 7.66
CA ILE A 195 5.77 -0.73 8.40
C ILE A 195 6.53 0.14 7.40
N ASP A 196 6.17 1.40 7.34
CA ASP A 196 6.86 2.40 6.55
C ASP A 196 7.91 3.08 7.43
N ILE A 197 9.15 3.17 6.97
CA ILE A 197 10.25 3.77 7.71
C ILE A 197 10.79 4.90 6.85
N VAL A 198 10.77 6.12 7.38
CA VAL A 198 11.32 7.29 6.69
C VAL A 198 12.52 7.81 7.49
N LEU A 199 13.67 7.83 6.81
CA LEU A 199 14.92 8.37 7.33
C LEU A 199 15.11 9.78 6.77
N PHE A 200 15.13 10.78 7.63
CA PHE A 200 15.41 12.15 7.22
C PHE A 200 16.86 12.52 7.41
N SER A 201 17.46 13.15 6.40
CA SER A 201 18.85 13.60 6.44
C SER A 201 19.04 14.90 5.68
N GLU A 202 19.87 15.77 6.22
CA GLU A 202 20.27 17.04 5.59
C GLU A 202 21.03 16.86 4.28
N VAL A 203 21.70 15.71 4.09
CA VAL A 203 22.41 15.38 2.85
C VAL A 203 21.52 15.37 1.62
N PHE A 204 20.21 15.07 1.81
CA PHE A 204 19.24 15.08 0.73
C PHE A 204 18.64 16.46 0.41
N ALA A 205 19.16 17.52 1.00
CA ALA A 205 18.76 18.89 0.67
C ALA A 205 19.23 19.32 -0.75
N ASP A 206 20.29 18.72 -1.26
CA ASP A 206 20.76 18.98 -2.63
C ASP A 206 19.91 18.25 -3.66
N VAL A 207 19.01 18.99 -4.30
CA VAL A 207 18.04 18.51 -5.26
C VAL A 207 18.70 17.86 -6.50
N ASN A 208 19.91 18.27 -6.87
CA ASN A 208 20.56 17.80 -8.10
C ASN A 208 21.15 16.39 -7.95
N HIS A 209 21.55 16.01 -6.75
CA HIS A 209 22.26 14.76 -6.51
C HIS A 209 21.47 13.76 -5.65
N PHE A 210 20.35 14.18 -5.01
CA PHE A 210 19.65 13.35 -4.04
C PHE A 210 19.19 11.99 -4.60
N LYS A 211 18.69 11.92 -5.84
CA LYS A 211 18.20 10.65 -6.43
C LYS A 211 19.33 9.62 -6.56
N LYS A 212 20.55 10.06 -6.87
CA LYS A 212 21.71 9.20 -6.95
C LYS A 212 22.14 8.74 -5.56
N GLN A 213 22.28 9.68 -4.62
CA GLN A 213 22.67 9.41 -3.23
C GLN A 213 21.64 8.50 -2.53
N LEU A 214 20.34 8.72 -2.76
CA LEU A 214 19.28 7.86 -2.24
C LEU A 214 19.42 6.43 -2.74
N ARG A 215 19.63 6.25 -4.05
CA ARG A 215 19.78 4.91 -4.64
C ARG A 215 20.98 4.17 -4.08
N GLU A 216 22.12 4.86 -3.99
CA GLU A 216 23.37 4.29 -3.46
C GLU A 216 23.22 3.97 -1.97
N GLY A 217 22.60 4.86 -1.20
CA GLY A 217 22.34 4.66 0.23
C GLY A 217 21.40 3.48 0.51
N LEU A 218 20.32 3.33 -0.28
CA LEU A 218 19.39 2.20 -0.13
C LEU A 218 20.05 0.87 -0.54
N GLU A 219 20.95 0.86 -1.53
CA GLU A 219 21.68 -0.36 -1.91
C GLU A 219 22.69 -0.77 -0.83
N THR A 220 23.46 0.18 -0.30
CA THR A 220 24.37 -0.06 0.82
C THR A 220 23.63 -0.60 2.04
N LEU A 221 22.47 -0.01 2.37
CA LEU A 221 21.62 -0.50 3.45
C LEU A 221 21.14 -1.93 3.20
N ARG A 222 20.69 -2.22 1.98
CA ARG A 222 20.26 -3.55 1.57
C ARG A 222 21.36 -4.59 1.82
N GLU A 223 22.57 -4.32 1.35
CA GLU A 223 23.72 -5.21 1.54
C GLU A 223 24.04 -5.39 3.03
N SER A 224 24.03 -4.30 3.80
CA SER A 224 24.27 -4.33 5.23
C SER A 224 23.26 -5.20 5.96
N LEU A 225 21.97 -5.02 5.69
CA LEU A 225 20.89 -5.83 6.29
C LEU A 225 21.06 -7.32 6.00
N MET A 226 21.42 -7.67 4.75
CA MET A 226 21.61 -9.08 4.35
C MET A 226 22.83 -9.76 4.99
N ARG A 227 23.83 -8.98 5.41
CA ARG A 227 25.04 -9.49 6.12
C ARG A 227 24.82 -9.69 7.62
N THR A 228 23.73 -9.17 8.17
CA THR A 228 23.44 -9.29 9.61
C THR A 228 22.75 -10.62 9.96
N ALA A 229 22.61 -10.90 11.25
CA ALA A 229 21.80 -12.01 11.75
C ALA A 229 20.33 -11.95 11.29
N TYR A 230 19.82 -10.77 10.92
CA TYR A 230 18.47 -10.58 10.38
C TYR A 230 18.33 -11.01 8.92
N GLY A 231 19.43 -11.15 8.16
CA GLY A 231 19.39 -11.49 6.73
C GLY A 231 18.60 -12.77 6.43
N ASN A 232 18.64 -13.76 7.31
CA ASN A 232 17.84 -15.01 7.17
C ASN A 232 16.34 -14.82 7.39
N ARG A 233 15.94 -13.69 7.93
CA ARG A 233 14.53 -13.34 8.27
C ARG A 233 13.97 -12.26 7.35
N ILE A 234 14.80 -11.76 6.43
CA ILE A 234 14.45 -10.73 5.47
C ILE A 234 14.29 -11.36 4.09
N LEU A 235 13.12 -11.17 3.50
CA LEU A 235 12.85 -11.49 2.11
C LEU A 235 12.74 -10.19 1.32
N MET A 236 13.73 -9.92 0.47
CA MET A 236 13.77 -8.70 -0.34
C MET A 236 12.62 -8.67 -1.35
N GLY A 237 11.94 -7.55 -1.41
CA GLY A 237 10.87 -7.26 -2.34
C GLY A 237 11.38 -6.66 -3.66
N LYS A 238 10.41 -6.28 -4.51
CA LYS A 238 10.71 -5.62 -5.78
C LYS A 238 11.42 -4.28 -5.57
N ARG A 239 12.49 -4.05 -6.30
CA ARG A 239 13.24 -2.79 -6.29
C ARG A 239 12.38 -1.62 -6.79
N THR A 240 12.48 -0.50 -6.11
CA THR A 240 12.00 0.79 -6.61
C THR A 240 13.12 1.83 -6.57
N PRO A 241 13.05 2.88 -7.40
CA PRO A 241 14.08 3.94 -7.37
C PRO A 241 14.09 4.75 -6.08
N LEU A 242 12.98 4.76 -5.32
CA LEU A 242 12.76 5.65 -4.18
C LEU A 242 12.67 4.91 -2.85
N SER A 243 12.60 3.58 -2.84
CA SER A 243 12.40 2.82 -1.62
C SER A 243 13.05 1.44 -1.67
N LEU A 244 13.44 0.96 -0.49
CA LEU A 244 13.84 -0.43 -0.26
C LEU A 244 12.67 -1.17 0.39
N ARG A 245 12.18 -2.23 -0.27
CA ARG A 245 11.07 -3.05 0.19
C ARG A 245 11.54 -4.44 0.56
N PHE A 246 11.04 -4.95 1.67
CA PHE A 246 11.28 -6.34 2.08
C PHE A 246 10.18 -6.81 3.04
N SER A 247 10.08 -8.13 3.20
CA SER A 247 9.28 -8.74 4.26
C SER A 247 10.20 -9.17 5.40
N PHE A 248 9.83 -8.82 6.63
CA PHE A 248 10.55 -9.18 7.85
C PHE A 248 9.75 -10.19 8.66
N LEU A 249 10.33 -11.34 8.97
CA LEU A 249 9.71 -12.39 9.76
C LEU A 249 10.01 -12.19 11.25
N CYS A 250 8.95 -11.97 12.03
CA CYS A 250 9.03 -11.99 13.49
C CYS A 250 9.13 -13.42 14.01
N THR A 251 10.07 -13.70 14.92
CA THR A 251 10.27 -15.04 15.48
C THR A 251 9.20 -15.41 16.51
N GLU A 252 8.85 -14.48 17.40
CA GLU A 252 7.93 -14.70 18.50
C GLU A 252 6.47 -14.96 18.07
N SER A 253 6.04 -14.35 16.98
CA SER A 253 4.65 -14.41 16.54
C SER A 253 4.45 -15.12 15.21
N LEU A 254 5.54 -15.58 14.58
CA LEU A 254 5.56 -16.31 13.30
C LEU A 254 4.76 -15.62 12.19
N HIS A 255 4.70 -14.30 12.22
CA HIS A 255 4.10 -13.49 11.17
C HIS A 255 5.15 -12.59 10.50
N SER A 256 4.85 -12.12 9.32
CA SER A 256 5.73 -11.22 8.58
C SER A 256 5.16 -9.81 8.51
N HIS A 257 6.07 -8.84 8.55
CA HIS A 257 5.77 -7.44 8.27
C HIS A 257 6.29 -7.08 6.87
N SER A 258 5.48 -6.38 6.10
CA SER A 258 5.93 -5.72 4.88
C SER A 258 6.59 -4.39 5.27
N CYS A 259 7.88 -4.28 5.05
CA CYS A 259 8.65 -3.09 5.39
C CYS A 259 8.98 -2.31 4.11
N GLU A 260 8.82 -1.00 4.16
CA GLU A 260 9.26 -0.07 3.13
C GLU A 260 10.12 1.02 3.74
N ILE A 261 11.37 1.13 3.31
CA ILE A 261 12.30 2.16 3.76
C ILE A 261 12.45 3.21 2.68
N MET A 262 12.27 4.46 3.07
CA MET A 262 12.43 5.65 2.25
C MET A 262 13.35 6.63 2.97
N ALA A 263 14.02 7.50 2.24
CA ALA A 263 14.81 8.55 2.85
C ALA A 263 14.67 9.86 2.06
N TYR A 264 14.64 10.98 2.77
CA TYR A 264 14.55 12.30 2.14
C TYR A 264 15.02 13.41 3.09
N TYR A 265 14.98 14.66 2.60
CA TYR A 265 15.22 15.85 3.39
C TYR A 265 14.04 16.19 4.30
N ASP A 266 14.31 16.57 5.55
CA ASP A 266 13.28 16.93 6.51
C ASP A 266 12.87 18.41 6.34
N ILE A 267 11.94 18.64 5.42
CA ILE A 267 11.45 20.00 5.13
C ILE A 267 10.75 20.63 6.35
N LEU A 268 10.10 19.82 7.18
CA LEU A 268 9.32 20.32 8.31
C LEU A 268 10.09 20.39 9.61
N GLY A 269 11.13 19.57 9.78
CA GLY A 269 11.82 19.44 11.04
C GLY A 269 10.97 18.86 12.17
N PRO A 270 11.49 18.80 13.39
CA PRO A 270 10.80 18.19 14.54
C PRO A 270 9.65 19.06 15.07
N THR A 271 9.72 20.39 14.92
CA THR A 271 8.73 21.37 15.42
C THR A 271 8.31 22.34 14.31
N PRO A 272 7.48 21.89 13.35
CA PRO A 272 7.17 22.71 12.18
C PRO A 272 6.27 23.88 12.51
N SER A 273 6.67 25.07 12.06
CA SER A 273 5.81 26.26 12.06
C SER A 273 4.69 26.17 11.02
N THR A 274 3.68 27.01 11.15
CA THR A 274 2.62 27.13 10.15
C THR A 274 3.19 27.55 8.78
N ASP A 275 4.22 28.40 8.76
CA ASP A 275 4.84 28.87 7.54
C ASP A 275 5.61 27.76 6.81
N LEU A 276 6.30 26.88 7.54
CA LEU A 276 6.95 25.70 6.97
C LEU A 276 5.94 24.74 6.35
N LYS A 277 4.81 24.51 7.00
CA LYS A 277 3.72 23.70 6.43
C LYS A 277 3.16 24.33 5.15
N LEU A 278 2.96 25.65 5.15
CA LEU A 278 2.54 26.39 3.96
C LEU A 278 3.55 26.29 2.82
N HIS A 279 4.84 26.40 3.15
CA HIS A 279 5.91 26.24 2.17
C HIS A 279 5.88 24.84 1.55
N LEU A 280 5.77 23.79 2.38
CA LEU A 280 5.65 22.40 1.90
C LEU A 280 4.41 22.23 1.00
N TYR A 281 3.24 22.74 1.39
CA TYR A 281 2.03 22.63 0.56
C TYR A 281 2.18 23.34 -0.79
N ARG A 282 2.82 24.53 -0.82
CA ARG A 282 3.14 25.23 -2.08
C ARG A 282 4.08 24.40 -2.94
N LYS A 283 5.13 23.82 -2.33
CA LYS A 283 6.07 22.94 -3.03
C LYS A 283 5.37 21.72 -3.62
N LEU A 284 4.54 21.02 -2.85
CA LEU A 284 3.74 19.88 -3.31
C LEU A 284 2.79 20.25 -4.45
N HIS A 285 2.12 21.39 -4.36
CA HIS A 285 1.17 21.85 -5.38
C HIS A 285 1.85 22.24 -6.68
N LEU A 286 3.06 22.79 -6.62
CA LEU A 286 3.82 23.26 -7.78
C LEU A 286 4.74 22.18 -8.36
N CYS A 287 4.99 21.11 -7.62
CA CYS A 287 5.90 20.05 -8.02
C CYS A 287 5.36 19.31 -9.25
N LYS A 288 6.16 19.28 -10.33
CA LYS A 288 5.84 18.58 -11.58
C LYS A 288 6.44 17.20 -11.65
N ASP A 289 7.51 16.96 -10.88
CA ASP A 289 8.16 15.64 -10.76
C ASP A 289 7.38 14.81 -9.72
N GLY A 290 6.73 13.74 -10.18
CA GLY A 290 5.93 12.86 -9.31
C GLY A 290 6.76 12.17 -8.25
N ASP A 291 8.03 11.85 -8.53
CA ASP A 291 8.93 11.23 -7.57
C ASP A 291 9.29 12.24 -6.47
N GLU A 292 9.62 13.48 -6.84
CA GLU A 292 9.89 14.52 -5.86
C GLU A 292 8.67 14.86 -5.01
N ALA A 293 7.48 14.95 -5.61
CA ALA A 293 6.24 15.18 -4.88
C ALA A 293 5.97 14.04 -3.87
N GLN A 294 6.21 12.79 -4.26
CA GLN A 294 6.07 11.65 -3.36
C GLN A 294 7.05 11.75 -2.18
N LEU A 295 8.32 12.06 -2.43
CA LEU A 295 9.33 12.20 -1.39
C LEU A 295 9.04 13.41 -0.47
N CYS A 296 8.65 14.56 -1.01
CA CYS A 296 8.24 15.72 -0.22
C CYS A 296 7.05 15.40 0.71
N ALA A 297 6.10 14.58 0.24
CA ALA A 297 4.94 14.18 1.03
C ALA A 297 5.30 13.31 2.25
N LEU A 298 6.49 12.68 2.27
CA LEU A 298 6.99 11.91 3.43
C LEU A 298 7.05 12.75 4.71
N ALA A 299 7.31 14.06 4.59
CA ALA A 299 7.30 14.97 5.73
C ALA A 299 5.93 15.04 6.44
N LEU A 300 4.85 14.62 5.76
CA LEU A 300 3.50 14.60 6.31
C LEU A 300 3.11 13.24 6.91
N LEU A 301 3.93 12.19 6.75
CA LEU A 301 3.60 10.82 7.16
C LEU A 301 3.22 10.73 8.63
N GLN A 302 3.96 11.40 9.53
CA GLN A 302 3.65 11.39 10.97
C GLN A 302 2.23 11.89 11.25
N TYR A 303 1.82 12.97 10.58
CA TYR A 303 0.48 13.54 10.78
C TYR A 303 -0.62 12.64 10.23
N GLN A 304 -0.38 11.93 9.12
CA GLN A 304 -1.31 10.92 8.60
C GLN A 304 -1.46 9.76 9.57
N VAL A 305 -0.35 9.31 10.15
CA VAL A 305 -0.35 8.27 11.21
C VAL A 305 -1.14 8.76 12.41
N ASP A 306 -0.88 9.95 12.91
CA ASP A 306 -1.52 10.51 14.10
C ASP A 306 -3.02 10.69 13.89
N PHE A 307 -3.45 11.13 12.69
CA PHE A 307 -4.86 11.26 12.34
C PHE A 307 -5.62 9.92 12.49
N VAL A 308 -5.08 8.84 11.92
CA VAL A 308 -5.71 7.51 12.03
C VAL A 308 -5.56 6.93 13.43
N LYS A 309 -4.39 7.10 14.05
CA LYS A 309 -4.07 6.60 15.40
C LYS A 309 -4.95 7.19 16.49
N ALA A 310 -5.41 8.43 16.32
CA ALA A 310 -6.34 9.11 17.23
C ALA A 310 -7.73 8.46 17.28
N SER A 311 -8.09 7.61 16.30
CA SER A 311 -9.36 6.91 16.29
C SER A 311 -9.50 5.93 17.47
N VAL A 312 -10.71 5.82 18.01
CA VAL A 312 -11.01 4.86 19.10
C VAL A 312 -10.82 3.41 18.66
N VAL A 313 -10.57 2.52 19.60
CA VAL A 313 -10.30 1.09 19.32
C VAL A 313 -11.38 0.47 18.43
N ARG A 314 -12.65 0.79 18.70
CA ARG A 314 -13.79 0.24 17.93
C ARG A 314 -13.79 0.65 16.47
N VAL A 315 -13.34 1.86 16.15
CA VAL A 315 -13.15 2.31 14.75
C VAL A 315 -12.01 1.57 14.09
N LYS A 316 -10.91 1.32 14.80
CA LYS A 316 -9.78 0.53 14.28
C LYS A 316 -10.18 -0.92 13.99
N GLU A 317 -11.06 -1.51 14.81
CA GLU A 317 -11.66 -2.82 14.52
C GLU A 317 -12.47 -2.78 13.22
N LEU A 318 -13.29 -1.75 13.02
CA LEU A 318 -14.06 -1.56 11.78
C LEU A 318 -13.13 -1.36 10.57
N ILE A 319 -12.09 -0.56 10.70
CA ILE A 319 -11.07 -0.37 9.66
C ILE A 319 -10.45 -1.71 9.25
N ARG A 320 -10.05 -2.54 10.22
CA ARG A 320 -9.49 -3.88 9.92
C ARG A 320 -10.46 -4.76 9.13
N LEU A 321 -11.73 -4.75 9.49
CA LEU A 321 -12.77 -5.48 8.77
C LEU A 321 -12.91 -4.98 7.33
N MET A 322 -12.89 -3.66 7.13
CA MET A 322 -13.02 -3.07 5.80
C MET A 322 -11.77 -3.29 4.93
N ILE A 323 -10.57 -3.22 5.51
CA ILE A 323 -9.32 -3.57 4.80
C ILE A 323 -9.33 -5.06 4.44
N HIS A 324 -9.77 -5.94 5.35
CA HIS A 324 -9.90 -7.36 5.07
C HIS A 324 -10.90 -7.63 3.94
N TRP A 325 -12.07 -6.95 3.97
CA TRP A 325 -13.04 -6.99 2.89
C TRP A 325 -12.40 -6.58 1.56
N LEU A 326 -11.71 -5.47 1.51
CA LEU A 326 -11.05 -4.99 0.29
C LEU A 326 -10.05 -6.03 -0.25
N LYS A 327 -9.26 -6.66 0.63
CA LYS A 327 -8.23 -7.63 0.21
C LYS A 327 -8.80 -8.99 -0.20
N THR A 328 -9.97 -9.38 0.30
CA THR A 328 -10.55 -10.72 0.06
C THR A 328 -11.69 -10.73 -0.94
N SER A 329 -12.27 -9.58 -1.26
CA SER A 329 -13.42 -9.50 -2.17
C SER A 329 -13.06 -9.31 -3.64
N PHE A 330 -11.79 -9.05 -3.95
CA PHE A 330 -11.33 -8.82 -5.31
C PHE A 330 -10.32 -9.89 -5.73
N ALA A 331 -10.42 -10.36 -6.97
CA ALA A 331 -9.46 -11.29 -7.52
C ALA A 331 -8.04 -10.70 -7.55
N SER A 332 -7.05 -11.55 -7.42
CA SER A 332 -5.65 -11.14 -7.58
C SER A 332 -5.41 -10.51 -8.96
N PRO A 333 -4.42 -9.61 -9.10
CA PRO A 333 -4.04 -9.06 -10.40
C PRO A 333 -3.72 -10.17 -11.39
N THR A 334 -4.29 -10.06 -12.59
CA THR A 334 -4.00 -10.90 -13.76
C THR A 334 -3.47 -10.01 -14.89
N GLU A 335 -2.98 -10.59 -15.97
CA GLU A 335 -2.56 -9.81 -17.15
C GLU A 335 -3.70 -8.92 -17.69
N GLU A 336 -4.95 -9.40 -17.63
CA GLU A 336 -6.12 -8.65 -18.11
C GLU A 336 -6.44 -7.44 -17.24
N ASN A 337 -6.18 -7.52 -15.93
CA ASN A 337 -6.49 -6.47 -14.96
C ASN A 337 -5.26 -5.81 -14.32
N LYS A 338 -4.07 -5.99 -14.86
CA LYS A 338 -2.80 -5.48 -14.31
C LYS A 338 -2.76 -3.96 -14.10
N PHE A 339 -3.60 -3.22 -14.80
CA PHE A 339 -3.73 -1.76 -14.65
C PHE A 339 -4.85 -1.35 -13.70
N ARG A 340 -5.60 -2.31 -13.16
CA ARG A 340 -6.62 -2.08 -12.14
C ARG A 340 -5.95 -1.57 -10.87
N ARG A 341 -6.46 -0.48 -10.34
CA ARG A 341 -6.05 0.07 -9.05
C ARG A 341 -7.27 0.22 -8.17
N LEU A 342 -7.32 -0.59 -7.13
CA LEU A 342 -8.30 -0.50 -6.06
C LEU A 342 -7.98 0.67 -5.13
N PRO A 343 -8.92 1.13 -4.28
CA PRO A 343 -8.64 2.12 -3.25
C PRO A 343 -7.50 1.64 -2.34
N SER A 344 -6.65 2.55 -1.93
CA SER A 344 -5.60 2.24 -0.96
C SER A 344 -6.19 1.88 0.42
N SER A 345 -5.44 1.17 1.26
CA SER A 345 -5.83 0.95 2.66
C SER A 345 -6.10 2.27 3.37
N TYR A 346 -5.29 3.30 3.08
CA TYR A 346 -5.47 4.65 3.66
C TYR A 346 -6.79 5.30 3.21
N THR A 347 -7.19 5.15 1.96
CA THR A 347 -8.50 5.62 1.48
C THR A 347 -9.64 4.96 2.26
N VAL A 348 -9.54 3.65 2.53
CA VAL A 348 -10.54 2.90 3.30
C VAL A 348 -10.53 3.31 4.77
N GLU A 349 -9.36 3.59 5.36
CA GLU A 349 -9.23 4.15 6.72
C GLU A 349 -9.99 5.47 6.81
N LEU A 350 -9.75 6.39 5.88
CA LEU A 350 -10.39 7.71 5.86
C LEU A 350 -11.92 7.62 5.66
N LEU A 351 -12.39 6.77 4.75
CA LEU A 351 -13.83 6.53 4.55
C LEU A 351 -14.49 5.99 5.82
N THR A 352 -13.83 5.05 6.50
CA THR A 352 -14.34 4.45 7.73
C THR A 352 -14.42 5.48 8.87
N ILE A 353 -13.39 6.32 9.02
CA ILE A 353 -13.37 7.41 10.00
C ILE A 353 -14.47 8.41 9.68
N TYR A 354 -14.62 8.82 8.42
CA TYR A 354 -15.66 9.74 7.99
C TYR A 354 -17.06 9.22 8.34
N ILE A 355 -17.37 7.98 8.02
CA ILE A 355 -18.67 7.36 8.34
C ILE A 355 -18.93 7.34 9.85
N TRP A 356 -17.91 7.04 10.65
CA TRP A 356 -18.03 7.08 12.10
C TRP A 356 -18.27 8.50 12.63
N GLU A 357 -17.64 9.51 12.03
CA GLU A 357 -17.88 10.91 12.37
C GLU A 357 -19.30 11.35 12.01
N GLN A 358 -19.83 10.90 10.86
CA GLN A 358 -21.24 11.16 10.47
C GLN A 358 -22.23 10.52 11.43
N ALA A 359 -21.85 9.41 12.07
CA ALA A 359 -22.61 8.75 13.13
C ALA A 359 -22.42 9.40 14.51
N GLU A 360 -21.94 10.65 14.59
CA GLU A 360 -21.71 11.39 15.83
C GLU A 360 -20.67 10.77 16.79
N LYS A 361 -19.70 10.03 16.23
CA LYS A 361 -18.55 9.45 16.92
C LYS A 361 -18.90 8.53 18.12
N PRO A 362 -19.77 7.55 17.96
CA PRO A 362 -20.13 6.66 19.06
C PRO A 362 -18.92 5.86 19.54
N LEU A 363 -18.71 5.80 20.86
CA LEU A 363 -17.61 5.02 21.45
C LEU A 363 -17.85 3.50 21.34
N SER A 364 -19.12 3.09 21.35
CA SER A 364 -19.56 1.70 21.18
C SER A 364 -20.65 1.60 20.12
N PHE A 365 -20.51 0.64 19.22
CA PHE A 365 -21.46 0.40 18.12
C PHE A 365 -21.31 -1.01 17.53
N SER A 366 -22.32 -1.43 16.78
CA SER A 366 -22.28 -2.69 16.07
C SER A 366 -21.33 -2.60 14.84
N LEU A 367 -20.33 -3.49 14.79
CA LEU A 367 -19.40 -3.56 13.63
C LEU A 367 -20.13 -3.91 12.33
N VAL A 368 -21.21 -4.72 12.41
CA VAL A 368 -22.03 -5.05 11.23
C VAL A 368 -22.71 -3.80 10.69
N GLN A 369 -23.27 -2.95 11.58
CA GLN A 369 -23.87 -1.66 11.18
C GLN A 369 -22.81 -0.73 10.57
N GLY A 370 -21.65 -0.61 11.18
CA GLY A 370 -20.54 0.21 10.64
C GLY A 370 -20.09 -0.28 9.27
N MET A 371 -19.89 -1.60 9.10
CA MET A 371 -19.55 -2.20 7.80
C MET A 371 -20.63 -1.92 6.74
N ARG A 372 -21.92 -2.11 7.12
CA ARG A 372 -23.02 -1.81 6.23
C ARG A 372 -23.01 -0.35 5.78
N ALA A 373 -22.75 0.57 6.69
CA ALA A 373 -22.67 2.00 6.39
C ALA A 373 -21.55 2.33 5.40
N VAL A 374 -20.34 1.80 5.63
CA VAL A 374 -19.19 2.01 4.71
C VAL A 374 -19.48 1.39 3.34
N LEU A 375 -20.03 0.17 3.28
CA LEU A 375 -20.37 -0.48 2.01
C LEU A 375 -21.45 0.28 1.24
N LYS A 376 -22.45 0.84 1.93
CA LYS A 376 -23.46 1.72 1.30
C LYS A 376 -22.83 2.97 0.69
N LEU A 377 -21.90 3.61 1.42
CA LEU A 377 -21.17 4.75 0.88
C LEU A 377 -20.38 4.37 -0.38
N LEU A 378 -19.70 3.21 -0.37
CA LEU A 378 -18.96 2.71 -1.53
C LEU A 378 -19.88 2.43 -2.74
N VAL A 379 -21.10 1.94 -2.51
CA VAL A 379 -22.08 1.78 -3.60
C VAL A 379 -22.41 3.12 -4.26
N GLN A 380 -22.41 4.19 -3.49
CA GLN A 380 -22.70 5.55 -3.97
C GLN A 380 -21.43 6.39 -4.13
N TYR A 381 -20.33 5.78 -4.55
CA TYR A 381 -19.01 6.43 -4.62
C TYR A 381 -19.03 7.78 -5.35
N ALA A 382 -19.88 7.94 -6.38
CA ALA A 382 -20.02 9.22 -7.11
C ALA A 382 -20.56 10.37 -6.24
N ALA A 383 -21.15 10.09 -5.07
CA ALA A 383 -21.59 11.09 -4.12
C ALA A 383 -20.53 11.41 -3.06
N ILE A 384 -19.43 10.67 -2.99
CA ILE A 384 -18.38 10.89 -2.00
C ILE A 384 -17.74 12.27 -2.20
N ASP A 385 -17.85 13.12 -1.18
CA ASP A 385 -17.28 14.45 -1.12
C ASP A 385 -16.88 14.78 0.34
N VAL A 386 -15.66 14.40 0.73
CA VAL A 386 -15.19 14.45 2.11
C VAL A 386 -14.08 15.46 2.28
N VAL A 387 -14.28 16.40 3.19
CA VAL A 387 -13.29 17.41 3.55
C VAL A 387 -13.33 17.66 5.06
N TRP A 388 -12.19 17.49 5.72
CA TRP A 388 -12.05 17.79 7.15
C TRP A 388 -11.71 19.26 7.37
N HIS A 389 -12.70 20.17 7.23
CA HIS A 389 -12.50 21.63 7.29
C HIS A 389 -11.77 22.13 8.53
N ARG A 390 -11.80 21.40 9.64
CA ARG A 390 -11.12 21.79 10.89
C ARG A 390 -9.61 21.56 10.85
N HIS A 391 -9.12 20.76 9.91
CA HIS A 391 -7.70 20.41 9.77
C HIS A 391 -6.96 21.36 8.83
N TYR A 392 -7.66 22.18 8.07
CA TYR A 392 -7.06 23.11 7.12
C TYR A 392 -7.33 24.55 7.52
N HIS A 393 -6.33 25.40 7.32
CA HIS A 393 -6.56 26.84 7.42
C HIS A 393 -7.29 27.31 6.15
N ARG A 394 -8.51 27.82 6.30
CA ARG A 394 -9.39 28.20 5.17
C ARG A 394 -8.81 29.26 4.23
N THR A 395 -7.83 30.04 4.70
CA THR A 395 -7.17 31.09 3.93
C THR A 395 -6.04 30.59 3.03
N PHE A 396 -5.75 29.26 3.01
CA PHE A 396 -4.74 28.75 2.11
C PHE A 396 -5.21 28.82 0.66
N PRO A 397 -4.53 29.60 -0.23
CA PRO A 397 -4.91 29.71 -1.63
C PRO A 397 -4.95 28.37 -2.34
N ILE A 398 -4.14 27.41 -1.88
CA ILE A 398 -4.05 26.03 -2.39
C ILE A 398 -5.33 25.26 -2.06
N PHE A 399 -5.83 25.40 -0.83
CA PHE A 399 -7.08 24.76 -0.41
C PHE A 399 -8.27 25.22 -1.28
N VAL A 400 -8.33 26.53 -1.58
CA VAL A 400 -9.38 27.08 -2.45
C VAL A 400 -9.27 26.54 -3.87
N LYS A 401 -8.06 26.47 -4.43
CA LYS A 401 -7.84 25.96 -5.81
C LYS A 401 -8.17 24.47 -5.96
N VAL A 402 -7.78 23.64 -5.00
CA VAL A 402 -8.10 22.19 -5.02
C VAL A 402 -9.62 21.98 -4.86
N ASN A 403 -10.26 22.78 -4.00
CA ASN A 403 -11.70 22.72 -3.82
C ASN A 403 -12.50 23.16 -5.06
N GLN A 404 -11.99 24.08 -5.88
CA GLN A 404 -12.65 24.53 -7.11
C GLN A 404 -12.64 23.47 -8.23
N LYS A 405 -11.71 22.52 -8.18
CA LYS A 405 -11.53 21.46 -9.20
C LYS A 405 -11.96 20.07 -8.73
N ARG A 406 -12.94 19.99 -7.83
CA ARG A 406 -13.41 18.71 -7.29
C ARG A 406 -13.99 17.82 -8.38
N THR A 407 -13.35 16.67 -8.58
CA THR A 407 -13.92 15.53 -9.32
C THR A 407 -14.28 14.46 -8.31
N ARG A 408 -15.53 14.01 -8.31
CA ARG A 408 -15.99 12.95 -7.41
C ARG A 408 -15.67 11.57 -7.99
N PRO A 409 -15.36 10.58 -7.16
CA PRO A 409 -15.28 10.64 -5.69
C PRO A 409 -14.14 11.53 -5.20
N PHE A 410 -14.39 12.31 -4.15
CA PHE A 410 -13.44 13.27 -3.60
C PHE A 410 -13.27 13.07 -2.09
N ILE A 411 -12.04 12.80 -1.69
CA ILE A 411 -11.62 12.76 -0.29
C ILE A 411 -10.33 13.58 -0.19
N LEU A 412 -10.42 14.76 0.35
CA LEU A 412 -9.22 15.56 0.60
C LEU A 412 -8.45 14.96 1.76
N ASP A 413 -7.18 14.65 1.57
CA ASP A 413 -6.33 14.12 2.64
C ASP A 413 -6.33 15.09 3.83
N PRO A 414 -6.69 14.66 5.06
CA PRO A 414 -6.82 15.55 6.22
C PRO A 414 -5.52 16.27 6.59
N VAL A 415 -4.41 15.82 6.05
CA VAL A 415 -3.07 16.34 6.36
C VAL A 415 -2.41 17.00 5.15
N ASN A 416 -2.71 16.53 3.95
CA ASN A 416 -2.16 17.06 2.70
C ASN A 416 -3.27 17.67 1.82
N PRO A 417 -3.51 18.99 1.93
CA PRO A 417 -4.59 19.64 1.18
C PRO A 417 -4.35 19.74 -0.33
N THR A 418 -3.32 19.09 -0.85
CA THR A 418 -3.02 19.06 -2.29
C THR A 418 -3.43 17.74 -2.96
N VAL A 419 -3.93 16.76 -2.19
CA VAL A 419 -4.19 15.40 -2.66
C VAL A 419 -5.65 15.00 -2.44
N ASN A 420 -6.32 14.61 -3.52
CA ASN A 420 -7.51 13.77 -3.45
C ASN A 420 -7.07 12.31 -3.37
N VAL A 421 -7.27 11.64 -2.24
CA VAL A 421 -6.83 10.25 -2.05
C VAL A 421 -7.58 9.26 -2.94
N CYS A 422 -8.72 9.66 -3.50
CA CYS A 422 -9.49 8.84 -4.45
C CYS A 422 -8.82 8.71 -5.82
N ASP A 423 -7.92 9.63 -6.21
CA ASP A 423 -7.26 9.63 -7.52
C ASP A 423 -6.31 8.42 -7.71
N THR A 424 -5.96 7.74 -6.63
CA THR A 424 -5.16 6.51 -6.68
C THR A 424 -5.94 5.31 -7.23
N CYS A 425 -7.28 5.35 -7.16
CA CYS A 425 -8.18 4.30 -7.63
C CYS A 425 -8.73 4.62 -9.03
N ASN A 426 -8.78 3.62 -9.91
CA ASN A 426 -9.41 3.73 -11.23
C ASN A 426 -10.52 2.68 -11.44
N ALA A 427 -10.91 1.97 -10.39
CA ALA A 427 -11.86 0.85 -10.44
C ALA A 427 -13.07 1.08 -9.49
N TRP A 428 -13.52 2.33 -9.33
CA TRP A 428 -14.60 2.67 -8.42
C TRP A 428 -15.93 1.98 -8.77
N ASP A 429 -16.22 1.78 -10.06
CA ASP A 429 -17.40 1.04 -10.51
C ASP A 429 -17.38 -0.41 -10.05
N GLU A 430 -16.21 -1.07 -10.16
CA GLU A 430 -16.00 -2.43 -9.67
C GLU A 430 -16.18 -2.49 -8.15
N VAL A 431 -15.59 -1.53 -7.43
CA VAL A 431 -15.70 -1.43 -5.96
C VAL A 431 -17.18 -1.28 -5.54
N ALA A 432 -17.92 -0.40 -6.21
CA ALA A 432 -19.35 -0.20 -5.94
C ALA A 432 -20.17 -1.46 -6.22
N HIS A 433 -19.89 -2.16 -7.34
CA HIS A 433 -20.55 -3.40 -7.69
C HIS A 433 -20.30 -4.48 -6.63
N VAL A 434 -19.06 -4.70 -6.23
CA VAL A 434 -18.67 -5.69 -5.20
C VAL A 434 -19.26 -5.32 -3.84
N ALA A 435 -19.29 -4.04 -3.47
CA ALA A 435 -19.94 -3.57 -2.25
C ALA A 435 -21.45 -3.87 -2.27
N LYS A 436 -22.14 -3.63 -3.41
CA LYS A 436 -23.56 -3.96 -3.60
C LYS A 436 -23.83 -5.46 -3.46
N LEU A 437 -22.98 -6.31 -4.03
CA LEU A 437 -23.09 -7.76 -3.87
C LEU A 437 -22.82 -8.20 -2.43
N SER A 438 -21.86 -7.57 -1.76
CA SER A 438 -21.53 -7.84 -0.36
C SER A 438 -22.71 -7.57 0.58
N LEU A 439 -23.44 -6.48 0.37
CA LEU A 439 -24.64 -6.13 1.15
C LEU A 439 -25.78 -7.15 1.05
N ARG A 440 -25.77 -8.06 0.07
CA ARG A 440 -26.74 -9.15 -0.09
C ARG A 440 -26.34 -10.44 0.61
N LYS A 441 -25.14 -10.48 1.21
CA LYS A 441 -24.58 -11.67 1.86
C LYS A 441 -25.21 -11.90 3.24
N PRO A 442 -25.13 -13.13 3.78
CA PRO A 442 -25.75 -13.53 5.04
C PRO A 442 -25.48 -12.60 6.21
N LEU A 443 -24.27 -12.02 6.30
CA LEU A 443 -23.88 -11.08 7.38
C LEU A 443 -24.85 -9.89 7.48
N PHE A 444 -25.42 -9.44 6.37
CA PHE A 444 -26.30 -8.28 6.32
C PHE A 444 -27.78 -8.66 6.14
N SER A 445 -28.10 -9.96 6.11
CA SER A 445 -29.48 -10.43 5.96
C SER A 445 -30.34 -9.97 7.15
N GLY A 446 -31.43 -9.25 6.86
CA GLY A 446 -32.31 -8.71 7.89
C GLY A 446 -31.76 -7.53 8.69
N VAL A 447 -30.52 -7.08 8.42
CA VAL A 447 -29.91 -5.95 9.12
C VAL A 447 -30.50 -4.64 8.55
N ARG A 448 -31.28 -3.93 9.37
CA ARG A 448 -31.76 -2.57 9.09
C ARG A 448 -30.80 -1.56 9.73
N ALA A 449 -30.79 -0.31 9.23
CA ALA A 449 -30.05 0.74 9.91
C ALA A 449 -30.70 1.03 11.27
N GLU A 450 -29.86 1.16 12.27
CA GLU A 450 -30.24 1.53 13.64
C GLU A 450 -29.47 2.78 14.05
N PRO A 451 -29.99 3.56 15.01
CA PRO A 451 -29.21 4.68 15.53
C PRO A 451 -27.80 4.23 16.01
N PRO A 452 -26.75 4.99 15.70
CA PRO A 452 -26.69 6.27 15.01
C PRO A 452 -26.56 6.21 13.48
N TRP A 453 -26.79 5.05 12.83
CA TRP A 453 -26.54 4.78 11.40
C TRP A 453 -27.76 5.02 10.49
N LEU A 454 -28.84 5.60 11.01
CA LEU A 454 -30.09 5.82 10.26
C LEU A 454 -29.90 6.66 9.00
N PHE A 455 -28.97 7.60 9.01
CA PHE A 455 -28.64 8.44 7.86
C PHE A 455 -28.25 7.63 6.61
N THR A 456 -27.78 6.40 6.78
CA THR A 456 -27.36 5.55 5.65
C THR A 456 -28.54 4.99 4.87
N ASP A 457 -29.76 5.02 5.37
CA ASP A 457 -30.94 4.56 4.64
C ASP A 457 -31.52 5.63 3.72
N ALA A 458 -31.07 6.88 3.89
CA ALA A 458 -31.38 7.97 2.95
C ALA A 458 -30.52 7.93 1.67
N TRP A 459 -29.56 7.03 1.60
CA TRP A 459 -28.65 6.85 0.46
C TRP A 459 -29.16 5.85 -0.57
#